data_c3c73d7be80ccadff745a392dd82d32f
#
_entry.id   c3c73d7be80ccadff745a392dd82d32f
#
_cell.length_a   1.000
_cell.length_b   1.000
_cell.length_c   1.000
_cell.angle_alpha   90.00
_cell.angle_beta   90.00
_cell.angle_gamma   90.00
#
_symmetry.space_group_name_H-M   'P 1'
#
loop_
_entity.id
_entity.type
_entity.pdbx_description
1 polymer ?
#
loop_
_entity_poly.entity_id
_entity_poly.type
_entity_poly.pdbx_seq_one_letter_code
_entity_poly.pdbx_strand_id
1 'polypeptide(L)'
;MNFKDILETLPSIEHLTGLDVLKGETVIHHIPAAPGKLGSLRLYNALAEKFNGKLDRTSAQQGIEWFAEHVEDTKQNPGKHPNIDLLFKVVAEDVVYSLVPLN
;
A
#
# COMPACT_ATOMS: atom_id res chain seq x y z
N MET A 1 -15.92 -8.40 -3.60
CA MET A 1 -15.73 -7.86 -2.23
C MET A 1 -15.34 -6.40 -2.33
N ASN A 2 -15.87 -5.57 -1.43
CA ASN A 2 -15.43 -4.17 -1.37
C ASN A 2 -14.14 -4.05 -0.52
N PHE A 3 -13.57 -2.85 -0.49
CA PHE A 3 -12.33 -2.59 0.24
C PHE A 3 -12.43 -2.98 1.72
N LYS A 4 -13.51 -2.61 2.39
CA LYS A 4 -13.72 -2.93 3.80
C LYS A 4 -13.69 -4.43 4.06
N ASP A 5 -14.39 -5.20 3.22
CA ASP A 5 -14.44 -6.66 3.36
C ASP A 5 -13.05 -7.27 3.17
N ILE A 6 -12.31 -6.76 2.19
CA ILE A 6 -10.95 -7.24 1.92
C ILE A 6 -10.04 -6.95 3.12
N LEU A 7 -10.12 -5.74 3.69
CA LEU A 7 -9.29 -5.39 4.86
C LEU A 7 -9.50 -6.36 6.02
N GLU A 8 -10.73 -6.81 6.24
CA GLU A 8 -11.04 -7.74 7.33
C GLU A 8 -10.36 -9.10 7.16
N THR A 9 -9.93 -9.45 5.96
CA THR A 9 -9.20 -10.69 5.68
C THR A 9 -7.69 -10.54 5.84
N LEU A 10 -7.20 -9.31 6.00
CA LEU A 10 -5.77 -9.02 6.09
C LEU A 10 -5.29 -8.98 7.55
N PRO A 11 -3.97 -9.20 7.79
CA PRO A 11 -3.42 -9.19 9.14
C PRO A 11 -3.69 -7.88 9.88
N SER A 12 -3.79 -7.97 11.21
CA SER A 12 -3.95 -6.79 12.07
C SER A 12 -2.67 -5.94 12.09
N ILE A 13 -2.83 -4.63 12.28
CA ILE A 13 -1.73 -3.68 12.35
C ILE A 13 -1.69 -2.95 13.71
N GLU A 14 -2.34 -3.48 14.74
CA GLU A 14 -2.39 -2.84 16.06
C GLU A 14 -1.01 -2.60 16.65
N HIS A 15 -0.02 -3.40 16.26
CA HIS A 15 1.37 -3.29 16.72
C HIS A 15 2.20 -2.29 15.91
N LEU A 16 1.65 -1.69 14.85
CA LEU A 16 2.42 -0.81 13.96
C LEU A 16 2.22 0.66 14.28
N THR A 17 3.28 1.44 14.13
CA THR A 17 3.24 2.91 14.19
C THR A 17 3.21 3.51 12.79
N GLY A 18 3.50 2.73 11.76
CA GLY A 18 3.50 3.17 10.38
C GLY A 18 4.22 2.18 9.49
N LEU A 19 4.46 2.61 8.25
CA LEU A 19 5.20 1.82 7.28
C LEU A 19 5.94 2.76 6.34
N ASP A 20 7.22 2.45 6.08
CA ASP A 20 8.03 3.21 5.13
C ASP A 20 8.17 2.45 3.81
N VAL A 21 8.16 3.20 2.71
CA VAL A 21 8.49 2.70 1.38
C VAL A 21 9.85 3.27 1.01
N LEU A 22 10.80 2.41 0.67
CA LEU A 22 12.18 2.80 0.41
C LEU A 22 12.58 2.50 -1.04
N LYS A 23 13.34 3.43 -1.62
CA LYS A 23 14.10 3.20 -2.85
C LYS A 23 15.55 3.03 -2.44
N GLY A 24 16.04 1.79 -2.45
CA GLY A 24 17.32 1.48 -1.83
C GLY A 24 17.28 1.79 -0.35
N GLU A 25 18.08 2.73 0.12
CA GLU A 25 18.12 3.14 1.52
C GLU A 25 17.34 4.43 1.80
N THR A 26 16.74 5.02 0.77
CA THR A 26 16.04 6.29 0.88
C THR A 26 14.54 6.09 1.07
N VAL A 27 13.98 6.65 2.14
CA VAL A 27 12.53 6.65 2.36
C VAL A 27 11.91 7.62 1.37
N ILE A 28 11.05 7.10 0.49
CA ILE A 28 10.36 7.92 -0.53
C ILE A 28 8.88 8.14 -0.21
N HIS A 29 8.34 7.39 0.75
CA HIS A 29 6.93 7.50 1.13
C HIS A 29 6.75 6.90 2.52
N HIS A 30 5.83 7.48 3.31
CA HIS A 30 5.52 7.03 4.65
C HIS A 30 4.02 6.99 4.86
N ILE A 31 3.52 5.90 5.43
CA ILE A 31 2.11 5.76 5.80
C ILE A 31 2.05 5.69 7.33
N PRO A 32 1.54 6.73 8.00
CA PRO A 32 1.44 6.72 9.45
C PRO A 32 0.25 5.91 9.95
N ALA A 33 0.33 5.42 11.19
CA ALA A 33 -0.81 4.80 11.89
C ALA A 33 -1.70 5.90 12.46
N ALA A 34 -2.38 6.62 11.58
CA ALA A 34 -3.20 7.78 11.92
C ALA A 34 -4.62 7.61 11.37
N PRO A 35 -5.61 8.29 11.98
CA PRO A 35 -6.99 8.27 11.45
C PRO A 35 -7.02 8.62 9.97
N GLY A 36 -7.80 7.86 9.20
CA GLY A 36 -7.90 8.05 7.75
C GLY A 36 -6.80 7.37 6.94
N LYS A 37 -5.74 6.85 7.60
CA LYS A 37 -4.63 6.17 6.94
C LYS A 37 -4.54 4.69 7.30
N LEU A 38 -5.33 4.22 8.25
CA LEU A 38 -5.23 2.87 8.78
C LEU A 38 -5.55 1.79 7.73
N GLY A 39 -6.50 2.05 6.85
CA GLY A 39 -6.84 1.11 5.78
C GLY A 39 -5.68 0.89 4.82
N SER A 40 -5.04 1.97 4.36
CA SER A 40 -3.86 1.89 3.49
C SER A 40 -2.70 1.22 4.20
N LEU A 41 -2.48 1.53 5.48
CA LEU A 41 -1.42 0.92 6.27
C LEU A 41 -1.62 -0.59 6.38
N ARG A 42 -2.84 -1.04 6.67
CA ARG A 42 -3.17 -2.46 6.77
C ARG A 42 -2.92 -3.19 5.44
N LEU A 43 -3.34 -2.57 4.34
CA LEU A 43 -3.14 -3.15 3.01
C LEU A 43 -1.66 -3.25 2.66
N TYR A 44 -0.89 -2.18 2.86
CA TYR A 44 0.54 -2.18 2.58
C TYR A 44 1.32 -3.16 3.45
N ASN A 45 0.94 -3.28 4.74
CA ASN A 45 1.55 -4.27 5.63
C ASN A 45 1.28 -5.69 5.12
N ALA A 46 0.06 -5.95 4.63
CA ALA A 46 -0.27 -7.25 4.05
C ALA A 46 0.56 -7.55 2.81
N LEU A 47 0.83 -6.53 1.98
CA LEU A 47 1.74 -6.68 0.84
C LEU A 47 3.15 -7.03 1.32
N ALA A 48 3.64 -6.35 2.37
CA ALA A 48 4.95 -6.63 2.92
C ALA A 48 5.06 -8.08 3.41
N GLU A 49 4.04 -8.58 4.08
CA GLU A 49 4.04 -9.96 4.58
C GLU A 49 3.95 -10.98 3.44
N LYS A 50 3.09 -10.73 2.45
CA LYS A 50 2.89 -11.67 1.35
C LYS A 50 4.09 -11.73 0.40
N PHE A 51 4.77 -10.62 0.19
CA PHE A 51 5.85 -10.48 -0.80
C PHE A 51 7.22 -10.21 -0.17
N ASN A 52 7.40 -10.56 1.09
CA ASN A 52 8.67 -10.42 1.81
C ASN A 52 9.26 -9.00 1.77
N GLY A 53 8.41 -8.00 1.91
CA GLY A 53 8.83 -6.60 1.94
C GLY A 53 9.13 -6.02 0.57
N LYS A 54 8.82 -6.71 -0.52
CA LYS A 54 9.14 -6.25 -1.87
C LYS A 54 7.91 -5.62 -2.53
N LEU A 55 8.07 -4.40 -3.01
CA LEU A 55 7.04 -3.71 -3.79
C LEU A 55 7.52 -3.60 -5.22
N ASP A 56 7.07 -4.52 -6.06
CA ASP A 56 7.34 -4.54 -7.49
C ASP A 56 6.02 -4.56 -8.28
N ARG A 57 6.10 -4.76 -9.57
CA ARG A 57 4.89 -4.80 -10.41
C ARG A 57 3.88 -5.84 -9.91
N THR A 58 4.32 -7.02 -9.52
CA THR A 58 3.43 -8.10 -9.08
C THR A 58 2.72 -7.74 -7.77
N SER A 59 3.46 -7.28 -6.76
CA SER A 59 2.86 -6.89 -5.48
C SER A 59 2.01 -5.64 -5.62
N ALA A 60 2.43 -4.68 -6.46
CA ALA A 60 1.63 -3.48 -6.71
C ALA A 60 0.28 -3.82 -7.37
N GLN A 61 0.26 -4.76 -8.29
CA GLN A 61 -0.99 -5.22 -8.92
C GLN A 61 -1.91 -5.87 -7.89
N GLN A 62 -1.36 -6.65 -6.96
CA GLN A 62 -2.13 -7.22 -5.86
C GLN A 62 -2.73 -6.12 -4.98
N GLY A 63 -1.96 -5.09 -4.67
CA GLY A 63 -2.45 -3.96 -3.87
C GLY A 63 -3.57 -3.19 -4.57
N ILE A 64 -3.43 -2.96 -5.87
CA ILE A 64 -4.46 -2.30 -6.67
C ILE A 64 -5.77 -3.11 -6.62
N GLU A 65 -5.68 -4.43 -6.76
CA GLU A 65 -6.83 -5.32 -6.66
C GLU A 65 -7.50 -5.22 -5.28
N TRP A 66 -6.69 -5.18 -4.21
CA TRP A 66 -7.21 -5.08 -2.85
C TRP A 66 -7.83 -3.72 -2.52
N PHE A 67 -7.42 -2.63 -3.20
CA PHE A 67 -8.04 -1.31 -3.01
C PHE A 67 -9.46 -1.24 -3.60
N ALA A 68 -9.82 -2.20 -4.46
CA ALA A 68 -11.19 -2.41 -4.96
C ALA A 68 -11.83 -1.13 -5.53
N GLU A 69 -12.94 -0.69 -4.96
CA GLU A 69 -13.71 0.47 -5.48
C GLU A 69 -12.93 1.79 -5.45
N HIS A 70 -11.93 1.92 -4.59
CA HIS A 70 -11.13 3.16 -4.51
C HIS A 70 -10.23 3.36 -5.73
N VAL A 71 -9.97 2.30 -6.49
CA VAL A 71 -9.14 2.39 -7.70
C VAL A 71 -9.80 3.29 -8.74
N GLU A 72 -11.10 3.15 -8.95
CA GLU A 72 -11.82 3.97 -9.92
C GLU A 72 -11.81 5.46 -9.53
N ASP A 73 -12.01 5.75 -8.23
CA ASP A 73 -11.94 7.11 -7.73
C ASP A 73 -10.54 7.71 -7.94
N THR A 74 -9.50 6.90 -7.78
CA THR A 74 -8.12 7.32 -8.02
C THR A 74 -7.89 7.71 -9.48
N LYS A 75 -8.45 6.95 -10.41
CA LYS A 75 -8.33 7.25 -11.86
C LYS A 75 -9.04 8.54 -12.23
N GLN A 76 -10.19 8.83 -11.60
CA GLN A 76 -10.97 10.03 -11.86
C GLN A 76 -10.40 11.26 -11.16
N ASN A 77 -9.71 11.07 -10.03
CA ASN A 77 -9.20 12.14 -9.18
C ASN A 77 -7.73 11.88 -8.81
N PRO A 78 -6.79 12.02 -9.78
CA PRO A 78 -5.36 11.81 -9.51
C PRO A 78 -4.87 12.69 -8.35
N GLY A 79 -4.09 12.11 -7.46
CA GLY A 79 -3.55 12.80 -6.30
C GLY A 79 -4.41 12.73 -5.04
N LYS A 80 -5.68 12.31 -5.16
CA LYS A 80 -6.57 12.17 -4.00
C LYS A 80 -6.19 10.99 -3.10
N HIS A 81 -5.67 9.91 -3.71
CA HIS A 81 -5.28 8.69 -3.00
C HIS A 81 -3.81 8.38 -3.26
N PRO A 82 -2.87 9.08 -2.57
CA PRO A 82 -1.43 8.93 -2.86
C PRO A 82 -0.92 7.50 -2.69
N ASN A 83 -1.53 6.72 -1.79
CA ASN A 83 -1.12 5.32 -1.58
C ASN A 83 -1.52 4.40 -2.74
N ILE A 84 -2.55 4.76 -3.49
CA ILE A 84 -2.95 4.04 -4.70
C ILE A 84 -2.14 4.55 -5.90
N ASP A 85 -1.95 5.87 -5.99
CA ASP A 85 -1.13 6.48 -7.03
C ASP A 85 0.29 5.87 -7.05
N LEU A 86 0.86 5.60 -5.87
CA LEU A 86 2.18 4.98 -5.78
C LEU A 86 2.19 3.58 -6.42
N LEU A 87 1.15 2.79 -6.21
CA LEU A 87 1.04 1.45 -6.83
C LEU A 87 0.96 1.54 -8.35
N PHE A 88 0.19 2.50 -8.88
CA PHE A 88 0.14 2.73 -10.32
C PHE A 88 1.52 3.11 -10.88
N LYS A 89 2.27 3.95 -10.16
CA LYS A 89 3.62 4.34 -10.56
C LYS A 89 4.54 3.12 -10.62
N VAL A 90 4.49 2.26 -9.63
CA VAL A 90 5.32 1.03 -9.59
C VAL A 90 5.03 0.14 -10.81
N VAL A 91 3.76 -0.03 -11.14
CA VAL A 91 3.36 -0.83 -12.30
C VAL A 91 3.81 -0.17 -13.61
N ALA A 92 3.59 1.14 -13.75
CA ALA A 92 3.90 1.86 -14.98
C ALA A 92 5.40 1.95 -15.26
N GLU A 93 6.20 2.17 -14.21
CA GLU A 93 7.65 2.36 -14.33
C GLU A 93 8.45 1.08 -14.13
N ASP A 94 7.79 0.00 -13.69
CA ASP A 94 8.43 -1.29 -13.43
C ASP A 94 9.63 -1.15 -12.48
N VAL A 95 9.43 -0.36 -11.41
CA VAL A 95 10.45 -0.16 -10.38
C VAL A 95 10.26 -1.15 -9.23
N VAL A 96 11.29 -1.28 -8.38
CA VAL A 96 11.24 -2.12 -7.19
C VAL A 96 11.59 -1.28 -5.98
N TYR A 97 10.67 -1.27 -5.01
CA TYR A 97 10.86 -0.60 -3.72
C TYR A 97 10.80 -1.62 -2.59
N SER A 98 11.19 -1.20 -1.39
CA SER A 98 11.09 -2.03 -0.18
C SER A 98 10.00 -1.48 0.74
N LEU A 99 9.26 -2.38 1.36
CA LEU A 99 8.23 -2.05 2.34
C LEU A 99 8.75 -2.44 3.73
N VAL A 100 8.80 -1.48 4.65
CA VAL A 100 9.32 -1.69 6.00
C VAL A 100 8.26 -1.29 7.03
N PRO A 101 7.50 -2.26 7.56
CA PRO A 101 6.57 -1.97 8.66
C PRO A 101 7.34 -1.52 9.90
N LEU A 102 6.80 -0.53 10.61
CA LEU A 102 7.42 0.09 11.79
C LEU A 102 6.65 -0.27 13.06
N ASN A 103 7.36 -0.75 14.05
CA ASN A 103 6.76 -1.08 15.36
C ASN A 103 6.78 0.10 16.34
#